data_0c8fc438a0e468c5641486e752263e4b
#
_entry.id   0c8fc438a0e468c5641486e752263e4b
#
_cell.length_a   1.000
_cell.length_b   1.000
_cell.length_c   1.000
_cell.angle_alpha   90.00
_cell.angle_beta   90.00
_cell.angle_gamma   90.00
#
_symmetry.space_group_name_H-M   'P 1'
#
loop_
_entity.id
_entity.type
_entity.pdbx_description
1 polymer ?
#
loop_
_entity_poly.entity_id
_entity_poly.type
_entity_poly.pdbx_seq_one_letter_code
_entity_poly.pdbx_strand_id
1 'polypeptide(L)'
;MFKKVLAGFVAAAMVATMAGCGSSNSSTKDSGSDKAAAEATTEAAAPAKVLNTNAANKLIYCITPSTSNPYFGTVQTACKEEGEKLGYKVKCVSHDDDATKQSELFDTAISEGASAIVCDNAGADASIEAVQKAYDAGIPTFMVDREINKEGLCVSQIVANNDQGAQAAAEALVEATGGKGDYAELLGLESDTNCQVRSNAFHRVLDQTDMKMVAQQSANWD
;
A
#
# COMPACT_ATOMS: atom_id res chain seq x y z
N MET A 1 28.90 -8.08 45.57
CA MET A 1 29.55 -9.37 45.24
C MET A 1 28.58 -10.21 44.49
N PHE A 2 28.73 -10.41 43.18
CA PHE A 2 28.67 -11.65 42.48
C PHE A 2 28.91 -11.41 40.96
N LYS A 3 29.66 -12.28 40.41
CA LYS A 3 30.52 -12.22 39.27
C LYS A 3 29.78 -12.33 37.89
N LYS A 4 30.42 -11.66 36.93
CA LYS A 4 30.22 -11.80 35.46
C LYS A 4 30.44 -13.26 35.01
N VAL A 5 29.60 -13.73 34.07
CA VAL A 5 29.99 -14.84 33.18
C VAL A 5 29.71 -14.39 31.75
N LEU A 6 30.76 -14.32 30.98
CA LEU A 6 30.84 -14.06 29.55
C LEU A 6 30.83 -15.42 28.85
N ALA A 7 29.92 -15.66 27.92
CA ALA A 7 30.01 -16.82 27.03
C ALA A 7 29.91 -16.35 25.58
N GLY A 8 31.04 -16.42 24.87
CA GLY A 8 31.11 -16.18 23.43
C GLY A 8 30.69 -17.43 22.65
N PHE A 9 30.02 -17.22 21.54
CA PHE A 9 29.79 -18.22 20.51
C PHE A 9 30.46 -17.78 19.22
N VAL A 10 31.44 -18.58 18.79
CA VAL A 10 32.10 -18.52 17.49
C VAL A 10 31.22 -19.32 16.51
N ALA A 11 30.78 -18.73 15.43
CA ALA A 11 30.13 -19.42 14.34
C ALA A 11 31.14 -19.57 13.18
N ALA A 12 31.44 -20.80 12.84
CA ALA A 12 32.34 -21.17 11.73
C ALA A 12 31.54 -21.14 10.41
N ALA A 13 32.11 -20.46 9.42
CA ALA A 13 31.67 -20.51 8.04
C ALA A 13 32.16 -21.81 7.36
N MET A 14 31.25 -22.53 6.71
CA MET A 14 31.64 -23.60 5.76
C MET A 14 31.25 -23.14 4.34
N VAL A 15 32.28 -22.93 3.54
CA VAL A 15 32.20 -22.80 2.08
C VAL A 15 32.31 -24.20 1.49
N ALA A 16 31.34 -24.60 0.69
CA ALA A 16 31.44 -25.80 -0.15
C ALA A 16 31.27 -25.40 -1.61
N THR A 17 32.39 -25.39 -2.33
CA THR A 17 32.45 -25.33 -3.80
C THR A 17 32.29 -26.74 -4.36
N MET A 18 31.35 -26.93 -5.29
CA MET A 18 31.37 -28.09 -6.19
C MET A 18 31.21 -27.63 -7.64
N ALA A 19 32.31 -27.76 -8.38
CA ALA A 19 32.31 -27.72 -9.83
C ALA A 19 32.03 -29.14 -10.36
N GLY A 20 31.21 -29.25 -11.41
CA GLY A 20 31.00 -30.53 -12.11
C GLY A 20 30.44 -30.26 -13.50
N CYS A 21 31.32 -30.32 -14.52
CA CYS A 21 30.98 -30.41 -15.94
C CYS A 21 30.54 -31.84 -16.29
N GLY A 22 29.59 -31.98 -17.22
CA GLY A 22 29.28 -33.28 -17.84
C GLY A 22 28.21 -33.16 -18.90
N SER A 23 28.60 -33.34 -20.14
CA SER A 23 27.86 -33.23 -21.39
C SER A 23 27.04 -34.49 -21.72
N SER A 24 26.04 -34.31 -22.57
CA SER A 24 25.47 -35.11 -23.65
C SER A 24 24.10 -35.78 -23.49
N ASN A 25 23.18 -35.27 -24.25
CA ASN A 25 22.31 -35.85 -25.27
C ASN A 25 21.42 -37.08 -24.97
N SER A 26 20.12 -36.94 -25.02
CA SER A 26 19.17 -37.46 -26.03
C SER A 26 17.69 -37.41 -25.58
N SER A 27 16.88 -37.02 -26.51
CA SER A 27 15.41 -37.01 -26.61
C SER A 27 14.61 -38.12 -25.90
N THR A 28 13.51 -37.71 -25.23
CA THR A 28 12.17 -38.28 -25.46
C THR A 28 11.09 -37.36 -24.86
N LYS A 29 10.01 -37.17 -25.59
CA LYS A 29 8.78 -36.47 -25.22
C LYS A 29 8.11 -37.22 -24.08
N ASP A 30 7.65 -36.48 -23.08
CA ASP A 30 6.37 -36.77 -22.42
C ASP A 30 5.76 -35.50 -21.82
N SER A 31 4.45 -35.35 -22.02
CA SER A 31 3.67 -34.22 -21.59
C SER A 31 3.25 -34.40 -20.12
N GLY A 32 3.73 -33.48 -19.28
CA GLY A 32 3.27 -33.33 -17.91
C GLY A 32 3.17 -31.85 -17.58
N SER A 33 1.95 -31.36 -17.44
CA SER A 33 1.66 -29.99 -17.04
C SER A 33 1.98 -29.85 -15.55
N ASP A 34 3.15 -29.32 -15.24
CA ASP A 34 3.45 -28.80 -13.90
C ASP A 34 3.26 -27.29 -13.90
N LYS A 35 2.16 -26.89 -13.25
CA LYS A 35 1.93 -25.53 -12.81
C LYS A 35 2.99 -25.17 -11.76
N ALA A 36 4.10 -24.60 -12.19
CA ALA A 36 4.99 -23.89 -11.28
C ALA A 36 4.29 -22.61 -10.87
N ALA A 37 3.70 -22.60 -9.68
CA ALA A 37 3.37 -21.39 -8.96
C ALA A 37 4.70 -20.68 -8.67
N ALA A 38 4.96 -19.58 -9.38
CA ALA A 38 6.02 -18.66 -9.01
C ALA A 38 5.59 -18.00 -7.68
N GLU A 39 6.11 -18.50 -6.57
CA GLU A 39 6.13 -17.74 -5.33
C GLU A 39 7.00 -16.51 -5.58
N ALA A 40 6.35 -15.39 -5.86
CA ALA A 40 6.99 -14.10 -5.75
C ALA A 40 7.25 -13.87 -4.25
N THR A 41 8.43 -14.27 -3.80
CA THR A 41 8.99 -13.76 -2.55
C THR A 41 9.28 -12.29 -2.77
N THR A 42 8.29 -11.44 -2.50
CA THR A 42 8.52 -10.03 -2.25
C THR A 42 9.36 -9.97 -0.97
N GLU A 43 10.65 -9.81 -1.14
CA GLU A 43 11.54 -9.41 -0.05
C GLU A 43 11.05 -8.03 0.38
N ALA A 44 10.28 -7.97 1.47
CA ALA A 44 9.81 -6.73 2.04
C ALA A 44 11.06 -5.92 2.41
N ALA A 45 11.31 -4.84 1.68
CA ALA A 45 12.38 -3.92 2.01
C ALA A 45 12.21 -3.53 3.49
N ALA A 46 13.27 -3.70 4.28
CA ALA A 46 13.24 -3.33 5.68
C ALA A 46 12.79 -1.87 5.78
N PRO A 47 11.84 -1.54 6.67
CA PRO A 47 11.34 -0.18 6.78
C PRO A 47 12.51 0.76 7.00
N ALA A 48 12.60 1.81 6.17
CA ALA A 48 13.62 2.82 6.31
C ALA A 48 13.56 3.36 7.74
N LYS A 49 14.74 3.52 8.36
CA LYS A 49 14.84 4.00 9.74
C LYS A 49 14.53 5.50 9.76
N VAL A 50 13.25 5.85 9.75
CA VAL A 50 12.82 7.22 10.00
C VAL A 50 13.00 7.52 11.47
N LEU A 51 13.87 8.49 11.79
CA LEU A 51 14.05 8.95 13.14
C LEU A 51 12.87 9.87 13.50
N ASN A 52 12.11 9.52 14.53
CA ASN A 52 11.07 10.41 15.05
C ASN A 52 11.73 11.56 15.82
N THR A 53 12.18 12.59 15.09
CA THR A 53 12.92 13.73 15.65
C THR A 53 12.06 14.62 16.53
N ASN A 54 10.73 14.59 16.35
CA ASN A 54 9.76 15.43 17.04
C ASN A 54 8.84 14.65 18.00
N ALA A 55 9.26 13.46 18.46
CA ALA A 55 8.42 12.59 19.30
C ALA A 55 7.87 13.28 20.55
N ALA A 56 8.64 14.21 21.13
CA ALA A 56 8.25 14.95 22.33
C ALA A 56 7.09 15.94 22.11
N ASN A 57 6.87 16.40 20.88
CA ASN A 57 5.81 17.37 20.55
C ASN A 57 4.42 16.74 20.63
N LYS A 58 4.33 15.41 20.51
CA LYS A 58 3.07 14.67 20.58
C LYS A 58 1.98 15.23 19.66
N LEU A 59 2.35 15.61 18.45
CA LEU A 59 1.45 16.14 17.42
C LEU A 59 1.39 15.18 16.23
N ILE A 60 0.20 14.69 15.92
CA ILE A 60 -0.06 13.88 14.72
C ILE A 60 -0.87 14.71 13.74
N TYR A 61 -0.47 14.67 12.47
CA TYR A 61 -1.30 15.12 11.34
C TYR A 61 -2.00 13.92 10.72
N CYS A 62 -3.32 14.03 10.55
CA CYS A 62 -4.14 13.10 9.78
C CYS A 62 -4.61 13.84 8.51
N ILE A 63 -4.06 13.47 7.37
CA ILE A 63 -4.26 14.14 6.07
C ILE A 63 -5.04 13.19 5.17
N THR A 64 -6.22 13.59 4.70
CA THR A 64 -7.10 12.73 3.90
C THR A 64 -7.73 13.49 2.74
N PRO A 65 -8.39 12.83 1.78
CA PRO A 65 -9.33 13.45 0.88
C PRO A 65 -10.47 14.17 1.60
N SER A 66 -11.41 14.75 0.83
CA SER A 66 -12.55 15.47 1.38
C SER A 66 -13.44 14.59 2.26
N THR A 67 -13.85 15.12 3.41
CA THR A 67 -14.81 14.46 4.31
C THR A 67 -16.26 14.51 3.82
N SER A 68 -16.52 15.08 2.63
CA SER A 68 -17.79 14.92 1.93
C SER A 68 -18.09 13.45 1.65
N ASN A 69 -17.04 12.65 1.39
CA ASN A 69 -17.12 11.20 1.44
C ASN A 69 -17.02 10.74 2.90
N PRO A 70 -18.06 10.07 3.45
CA PRO A 70 -18.12 9.69 4.87
C PRO A 70 -17.02 8.71 5.28
N TYR A 71 -16.43 7.98 4.34
CA TYR A 71 -15.29 7.10 4.60
C TYR A 71 -14.12 7.89 5.21
N PHE A 72 -13.71 8.97 4.57
CA PHE A 72 -12.56 9.78 5.05
C PHE A 72 -12.87 10.50 6.37
N GLY A 73 -14.14 10.89 6.58
CA GLY A 73 -14.59 11.39 7.88
C GLY A 73 -14.42 10.35 9.00
N THR A 74 -14.68 9.08 8.69
CA THR A 74 -14.47 7.97 9.64
C THR A 74 -12.99 7.73 9.91
N VAL A 75 -12.14 7.79 8.89
CA VAL A 75 -10.67 7.66 9.04
C VAL A 75 -10.13 8.77 9.94
N GLN A 76 -10.53 10.04 9.72
CA GLN A 76 -10.12 11.15 10.56
C GLN A 76 -10.59 10.99 12.01
N THR A 77 -11.83 10.56 12.20
CA THR A 77 -12.39 10.32 13.54
C THR A 77 -11.61 9.25 14.28
N ALA A 78 -11.37 8.11 13.65
CA ALA A 78 -10.62 7.00 14.24
C ALA A 78 -9.17 7.41 14.57
N CYS A 79 -8.49 8.11 13.65
CA CYS A 79 -7.14 8.61 13.88
C CYS A 79 -7.08 9.56 15.09
N LYS A 80 -8.06 10.47 15.19
CA LYS A 80 -8.16 11.43 16.29
C LYS A 80 -8.41 10.73 17.62
N GLU A 81 -9.42 9.86 17.68
CA GLU A 81 -9.77 9.16 18.92
C GLU A 81 -8.62 8.31 19.45
N GLU A 82 -7.96 7.53 18.59
CA GLU A 82 -6.85 6.68 19.01
C GLU A 82 -5.59 7.52 19.37
N GLY A 83 -5.29 8.54 18.59
CA GLY A 83 -4.17 9.44 18.90
C GLY A 83 -4.36 10.16 20.25
N GLU A 84 -5.56 10.66 20.52
CA GLU A 84 -5.89 11.33 21.80
C GLU A 84 -5.83 10.37 23.00
N LYS A 85 -6.32 9.12 22.86
CA LYS A 85 -6.17 8.06 23.88
C LYS A 85 -4.71 7.79 24.23
N LEU A 86 -3.82 7.88 23.23
CA LEU A 86 -2.37 7.70 23.41
C LEU A 86 -1.66 8.98 23.89
N GLY A 87 -2.39 10.07 24.14
CA GLY A 87 -1.88 11.31 24.65
C GLY A 87 -1.24 12.23 23.61
N TYR A 88 -1.62 12.07 22.32
CA TYR A 88 -1.23 12.95 21.23
C TYR A 88 -2.32 14.01 20.98
N LYS A 89 -1.92 15.16 20.45
CA LYS A 89 -2.82 16.06 19.74
C LYS A 89 -2.93 15.59 18.30
N VAL A 90 -4.13 15.55 17.74
CA VAL A 90 -4.33 15.16 16.35
C VAL A 90 -4.97 16.30 15.58
N LYS A 91 -4.31 16.72 14.49
CA LYS A 91 -4.85 17.68 13.51
C LYS A 91 -5.33 16.90 12.28
N CYS A 92 -6.64 16.92 12.04
CA CYS A 92 -7.25 16.35 10.86
C CYS A 92 -7.46 17.46 9.83
N VAL A 93 -6.97 17.23 8.61
CA VAL A 93 -7.03 18.17 7.49
C VAL A 93 -7.31 17.43 6.19
N SER A 94 -7.89 18.13 5.19
CA SER A 94 -8.23 17.51 3.91
C SER A 94 -7.53 18.21 2.75
N HIS A 95 -6.99 17.40 1.84
CA HIS A 95 -6.37 17.86 0.60
C HIS A 95 -7.34 17.93 -0.59
N ASP A 96 -8.57 17.39 -0.43
CA ASP A 96 -9.62 17.41 -1.46
C ASP A 96 -9.17 16.82 -2.82
N ASP A 97 -8.37 15.74 -2.78
CA ASP A 97 -7.72 15.08 -3.92
C ASP A 97 -6.79 16.00 -4.75
N ASP A 98 -6.34 17.13 -4.17
CA ASP A 98 -5.37 18.04 -4.76
C ASP A 98 -3.96 17.76 -4.21
N ALA A 99 -3.07 17.28 -5.08
CA ALA A 99 -1.69 16.94 -4.72
C ALA A 99 -0.86 18.16 -4.30
N THR A 100 -1.17 19.36 -4.85
CA THR A 100 -0.49 20.60 -4.45
C THR A 100 -0.88 20.97 -3.03
N LYS A 101 -2.18 20.95 -2.73
CA LYS A 101 -2.69 21.19 -1.38
C LYS A 101 -2.14 20.18 -0.39
N GLN A 102 -2.05 18.90 -0.78
CA GLN A 102 -1.41 17.88 0.06
C GLN A 102 0.04 18.24 0.38
N SER A 103 0.84 18.65 -0.62
CA SER A 103 2.23 19.06 -0.39
C SER A 103 2.33 20.23 0.60
N GLU A 104 1.46 21.23 0.49
CA GLU A 104 1.39 22.36 1.43
C GLU A 104 1.02 21.90 2.86
N LEU A 105 0.15 20.90 2.99
CA LEU A 105 -0.20 20.33 4.28
C LEU A 105 0.96 19.54 4.90
N PHE A 106 1.75 18.84 4.09
CA PHE A 106 2.99 18.22 4.55
C PHE A 106 4.02 19.26 5.01
N ASP A 107 4.24 20.31 4.23
CA ASP A 107 5.14 21.42 4.60
C ASP A 107 4.69 22.08 5.92
N THR A 108 3.37 22.24 6.12
CA THR A 108 2.79 22.72 7.36
C THR A 108 3.05 21.76 8.54
N ALA A 109 2.81 20.46 8.35
CA ALA A 109 3.06 19.45 9.37
C ALA A 109 4.55 19.42 9.80
N ILE A 110 5.45 19.55 8.81
CA ILE A 110 6.89 19.62 9.06
C ILE A 110 7.24 20.88 9.86
N SER A 111 6.75 22.04 9.45
CA SER A 111 7.04 23.32 10.12
C SER A 111 6.50 23.40 11.55
N GLU A 112 5.36 22.76 11.82
CA GLU A 112 4.80 22.65 13.17
C GLU A 112 5.44 21.55 14.01
N GLY A 113 6.40 20.81 13.47
CA GLY A 113 7.13 19.77 14.18
C GLY A 113 6.24 18.56 14.50
N ALA A 114 5.48 18.08 13.55
CA ALA A 114 4.69 16.87 13.73
C ALA A 114 5.55 15.69 14.20
N SER A 115 5.03 14.91 15.13
CA SER A 115 5.64 13.65 15.58
C SER A 115 5.42 12.51 14.60
N ALA A 116 4.32 12.56 13.84
CA ALA A 116 3.99 11.61 12.79
C ALA A 116 2.94 12.21 11.83
N ILE A 117 2.89 11.66 10.62
CA ILE A 117 1.85 11.94 9.63
C ILE A 117 1.16 10.62 9.28
N VAL A 118 -0.17 10.60 9.36
CA VAL A 118 -1.04 9.56 8.81
C VAL A 118 -1.70 10.16 7.57
N CYS A 119 -1.52 9.56 6.41
CA CYS A 119 -1.98 10.13 5.15
C CYS A 119 -2.71 9.09 4.29
N ASP A 120 -3.90 9.45 3.85
CA ASP A 120 -4.58 8.87 2.71
C ASP A 120 -4.34 9.83 1.53
N ASN A 121 -3.53 9.43 0.56
CA ASN A 121 -2.85 10.37 -0.34
C ASN A 121 -3.70 10.85 -1.53
N ALA A 122 -3.28 11.97 -2.16
CA ALA A 122 -3.93 12.58 -3.32
C ALA A 122 -3.52 11.97 -4.67
N GLY A 123 -2.66 10.96 -4.66
CA GLY A 123 -2.18 10.25 -5.85
C GLY A 123 -0.85 9.56 -5.59
N ALA A 124 -0.72 8.33 -6.09
CA ALA A 124 0.38 7.43 -5.73
C ALA A 124 1.77 7.99 -6.09
N ASP A 125 1.91 8.57 -7.28
CA ASP A 125 3.18 9.16 -7.74
C ASP A 125 3.34 10.61 -7.26
N ALA A 126 2.25 11.40 -7.31
CA ALA A 126 2.27 12.81 -6.95
C ALA A 126 2.61 13.07 -5.48
N SER A 127 2.39 12.08 -4.62
CA SER A 127 2.64 12.20 -3.18
C SER A 127 4.08 11.88 -2.76
N ILE A 128 4.89 11.27 -3.65
CA ILE A 128 6.23 10.80 -3.30
C ILE A 128 7.13 11.95 -2.78
N GLU A 129 7.10 13.12 -3.44
CA GLU A 129 7.93 14.26 -3.04
C GLU A 129 7.56 14.78 -1.65
N ALA A 130 6.27 14.91 -1.34
CA ALA A 130 5.80 15.38 -0.04
C ALA A 130 6.22 14.41 1.09
N VAL A 131 6.10 13.11 0.85
CA VAL A 131 6.55 12.07 1.78
C VAL A 131 8.06 12.07 1.95
N GLN A 132 8.83 12.30 0.87
CA GLN A 132 10.28 12.43 0.94
C GLN A 132 10.70 13.61 1.82
N LYS A 133 10.04 14.76 1.71
CA LYS A 133 10.29 15.91 2.60
C LYS A 133 10.08 15.56 4.07
N ALA A 134 8.98 14.85 4.39
CA ALA A 134 8.72 14.40 5.78
C ALA A 134 9.79 13.42 6.26
N TYR A 135 10.19 12.48 5.40
CA TYR A 135 11.27 11.53 5.67
C TYR A 135 12.59 12.24 5.97
N ASP A 136 12.99 13.19 5.13
CA ASP A 136 14.23 13.97 5.29
C ASP A 136 14.20 14.84 6.57
N ALA A 137 13.01 15.30 6.98
CA ALA A 137 12.78 15.98 8.24
C ALA A 137 12.73 15.04 9.46
N GLY A 138 12.88 13.73 9.28
CA GLY A 138 12.82 12.73 10.33
C GLY A 138 11.42 12.53 10.92
N ILE A 139 10.36 12.77 10.14
CA ILE A 139 8.96 12.60 10.55
C ILE A 139 8.41 11.31 9.93
N PRO A 140 8.08 10.29 10.75
CA PRO A 140 7.51 9.05 10.26
C PRO A 140 6.14 9.29 9.61
N THR A 141 5.98 8.73 8.41
CA THR A 141 4.72 8.79 7.65
C THR A 141 4.13 7.39 7.52
N PHE A 142 2.82 7.29 7.69
CA PHE A 142 2.04 6.07 7.55
C PHE A 142 0.97 6.32 6.48
N MET A 143 0.98 5.53 5.42
CA MET A 143 -0.09 5.54 4.43
C MET A 143 -1.24 4.66 4.87
N VAL A 144 -2.45 5.11 4.60
CA VAL A 144 -3.69 4.41 4.91
C VAL A 144 -4.58 4.45 3.67
N ASP A 145 -5.22 3.33 3.34
CA ASP A 145 -6.10 3.11 2.20
C ASP A 145 -5.40 3.22 0.83
N ARG A 146 -4.72 4.32 0.54
CA ARG A 146 -3.97 4.54 -0.70
C ARG A 146 -2.48 4.49 -0.45
N GLU A 147 -1.78 3.69 -1.25
CA GLU A 147 -0.31 3.59 -1.20
C GLU A 147 0.35 4.59 -2.15
N ILE A 148 1.64 4.86 -1.92
CA ILE A 148 2.50 5.57 -2.89
C ILE A 148 3.38 4.58 -3.64
N ASN A 149 3.72 4.89 -4.89
CA ASN A 149 4.57 4.07 -5.74
C ASN A 149 6.07 4.18 -5.38
N LYS A 150 6.36 4.20 -4.07
CA LYS A 150 7.72 4.26 -3.56
C LYS A 150 7.87 3.50 -2.26
N GLU A 151 8.67 2.45 -2.30
CA GLU A 151 9.06 1.71 -1.09
C GLU A 151 10.14 2.44 -0.30
N GLY A 152 10.16 2.16 1.01
CA GLY A 152 11.24 2.62 1.92
C GLY A 152 11.11 4.07 2.41
N LEU A 153 10.12 4.85 1.98
CA LEU A 153 9.85 6.20 2.50
C LEU A 153 8.89 6.18 3.68
N CYS A 154 7.81 5.43 3.58
CA CYS A 154 6.83 5.29 4.65
C CYS A 154 7.27 4.22 5.65
N VAL A 155 6.89 4.41 6.91
CA VAL A 155 7.05 3.37 7.95
C VAL A 155 6.15 2.17 7.63
N SER A 156 4.95 2.45 7.15
CA SER A 156 3.99 1.44 6.70
C SER A 156 3.03 2.01 5.67
N GLN A 157 2.56 1.14 4.77
CA GLN A 157 1.47 1.39 3.85
C GLN A 157 0.40 0.33 4.13
N ILE A 158 -0.73 0.76 4.68
CA ILE A 158 -1.81 -0.11 5.16
C ILE A 158 -2.98 0.01 4.18
N VAL A 159 -3.14 -1.00 3.35
CA VAL A 159 -4.16 -1.04 2.29
C VAL A 159 -5.07 -2.25 2.46
N ALA A 160 -6.30 -2.16 1.96
CA ALA A 160 -7.19 -3.31 1.85
C ALA A 160 -6.69 -4.25 0.73
N ASN A 161 -7.06 -5.53 0.79
CA ASN A 161 -6.85 -6.44 -0.33
C ASN A 161 -7.90 -6.14 -1.43
N ASN A 162 -7.66 -5.06 -2.18
CA ASN A 162 -8.55 -4.57 -3.23
C ASN A 162 -8.70 -5.57 -4.38
N ASP A 163 -7.65 -6.32 -4.68
CA ASP A 163 -7.68 -7.37 -5.70
C ASP A 163 -8.70 -8.47 -5.34
N GLN A 164 -8.58 -9.03 -4.15
CA GLN A 164 -9.48 -10.07 -3.65
C GLN A 164 -10.92 -9.58 -3.52
N GLY A 165 -11.11 -8.35 -3.01
CA GLY A 165 -12.44 -7.78 -2.84
C GLY A 165 -13.15 -7.55 -4.18
N ALA A 166 -12.44 -7.03 -5.17
CA ALA A 166 -12.99 -6.81 -6.51
C ALA A 166 -13.24 -8.14 -7.24
N GLN A 167 -12.35 -9.12 -7.10
CA GLN A 167 -12.58 -10.46 -7.65
C GLN A 167 -13.88 -11.08 -7.09
N ALA A 168 -14.06 -11.06 -5.77
CA ALA A 168 -15.26 -11.59 -5.12
C ALA A 168 -16.54 -10.87 -5.58
N ALA A 169 -16.48 -9.56 -5.78
CA ALA A 169 -17.61 -8.79 -6.31
C ALA A 169 -17.93 -9.14 -7.77
N ALA A 170 -16.91 -9.36 -8.60
CA ALA A 170 -17.08 -9.81 -9.99
C ALA A 170 -17.68 -11.22 -10.05
N GLU A 171 -17.22 -12.14 -9.22
CA GLU A 171 -17.76 -13.49 -9.11
C GLU A 171 -19.24 -13.47 -8.70
N ALA A 172 -19.61 -12.61 -7.74
CA ALA A 172 -21.00 -12.43 -7.32
C ALA A 172 -21.86 -11.84 -8.45
N LEU A 173 -21.32 -10.92 -9.27
CA LEU A 173 -22.02 -10.40 -10.44
C LEU A 173 -22.25 -11.50 -11.49
N VAL A 174 -21.26 -12.33 -11.76
CA VAL A 174 -21.37 -13.47 -12.67
C VAL A 174 -22.43 -14.46 -12.18
N GLU A 175 -22.44 -14.77 -10.89
CA GLU A 175 -23.47 -15.64 -10.30
C GLU A 175 -24.88 -15.05 -10.48
N ALA A 176 -25.05 -13.77 -10.17
CA ALA A 176 -26.32 -13.08 -10.23
C ALA A 176 -26.89 -12.96 -11.66
N THR A 177 -26.02 -12.84 -12.68
CA THR A 177 -26.41 -12.64 -14.09
C THR A 177 -26.35 -13.91 -14.92
N GLY A 178 -25.81 -15.01 -14.38
CA GLY A 178 -25.50 -16.22 -15.13
C GLY A 178 -24.36 -16.01 -16.13
N GLY A 179 -23.51 -15.03 -15.92
CA GLY A 179 -22.35 -14.71 -16.75
C GLY A 179 -22.68 -14.17 -18.13
N LYS A 180 -23.82 -13.49 -18.29
CA LYS A 180 -24.31 -12.98 -19.58
C LYS A 180 -24.91 -11.59 -19.46
N GLY A 181 -24.86 -10.83 -20.56
CA GLY A 181 -25.44 -9.50 -20.67
C GLY A 181 -24.40 -8.40 -20.79
N ASP A 182 -24.88 -7.18 -20.88
CA ASP A 182 -24.04 -6.00 -20.99
C ASP A 182 -23.81 -5.38 -19.59
N TYR A 183 -22.62 -4.85 -19.36
CA TYR A 183 -22.31 -4.12 -18.14
C TYR A 183 -21.57 -2.81 -18.43
N ALA A 184 -21.63 -1.87 -17.50
CA ALA A 184 -20.80 -0.68 -17.49
C ALA A 184 -19.92 -0.68 -16.23
N GLU A 185 -18.71 -0.20 -16.36
CA GLU A 185 -17.77 -0.06 -15.24
C GLU A 185 -17.62 1.40 -14.86
N LEU A 186 -17.79 1.68 -13.57
CA LEU A 186 -17.42 2.96 -12.96
C LEU A 186 -16.07 2.81 -12.28
N LEU A 187 -15.08 3.50 -12.82
CA LEU A 187 -13.74 3.57 -12.25
C LEU A 187 -13.70 4.56 -11.09
N GLY A 188 -12.77 4.35 -10.18
CA GLY A 188 -12.40 5.33 -9.16
C GLY A 188 -11.51 6.44 -9.71
N LEU A 189 -10.79 7.10 -8.80
CA LEU A 189 -9.77 8.09 -9.15
C LEU A 189 -8.56 7.39 -9.80
N GLU A 190 -8.24 7.72 -11.04
CA GLU A 190 -7.22 7.01 -11.82
C GLU A 190 -5.78 7.23 -11.29
N SER A 191 -5.54 8.29 -10.52
CA SER A 191 -4.26 8.53 -9.83
C SER A 191 -4.06 7.70 -8.57
N ASP A 192 -5.09 6.99 -8.12
CA ASP A 192 -5.08 6.04 -7.02
C ASP A 192 -4.86 4.61 -7.56
N THR A 193 -3.84 3.91 -7.05
CA THR A 193 -3.53 2.53 -7.46
C THR A 193 -4.70 1.57 -7.25
N ASN A 194 -5.54 1.80 -6.24
CA ASN A 194 -6.73 0.99 -5.97
C ASN A 194 -7.71 0.95 -7.16
N CYS A 195 -7.79 2.03 -7.93
CA CYS A 195 -8.64 2.09 -9.12
C CYS A 195 -8.25 0.99 -10.12
N GLN A 196 -6.98 0.94 -10.50
CA GLN A 196 -6.49 -0.02 -11.49
C GLN A 196 -6.48 -1.46 -10.94
N VAL A 197 -6.14 -1.63 -9.66
CA VAL A 197 -6.14 -2.96 -9.02
C VAL A 197 -7.54 -3.56 -9.04
N ARG A 198 -8.58 -2.78 -8.70
CA ARG A 198 -9.98 -3.23 -8.72
C ARG A 198 -10.45 -3.52 -10.14
N SER A 199 -10.20 -2.62 -11.09
CA SER A 199 -10.58 -2.82 -12.51
C SER A 199 -9.95 -4.09 -13.09
N ASN A 200 -8.64 -4.28 -12.90
CA ASN A 200 -7.95 -5.47 -13.37
C ASN A 200 -8.53 -6.76 -12.76
N ALA A 201 -8.92 -6.73 -11.49
CA ALA A 201 -9.53 -7.88 -10.84
C ALA A 201 -10.93 -8.19 -11.39
N PHE A 202 -11.75 -7.17 -11.67
CA PHE A 202 -13.04 -7.32 -12.34
C PHE A 202 -12.86 -7.94 -13.72
N HIS A 203 -11.98 -7.39 -14.56
CA HIS A 203 -11.73 -7.90 -15.91
C HIS A 203 -11.21 -9.33 -15.90
N ARG A 204 -10.35 -9.68 -14.95
CA ARG A 204 -9.84 -11.05 -14.82
C ARG A 204 -10.94 -12.11 -14.66
N VAL A 205 -12.07 -11.72 -14.09
CA VAL A 205 -13.25 -12.60 -13.92
C VAL A 205 -14.24 -12.43 -15.09
N LEU A 206 -14.64 -11.20 -15.40
CA LEU A 206 -15.72 -10.92 -16.35
C LEU A 206 -15.33 -11.29 -17.79
N ASP A 207 -14.07 -11.09 -18.18
CA ASP A 207 -13.57 -11.41 -19.51
C ASP A 207 -13.53 -12.95 -19.81
N GLN A 208 -13.76 -13.78 -18.78
CA GLN A 208 -13.92 -15.23 -18.93
C GLN A 208 -15.38 -15.65 -19.18
N THR A 209 -16.30 -14.71 -19.30
CA THR A 209 -17.75 -14.93 -19.42
C THR A 209 -18.30 -14.39 -20.76
N ASP A 210 -19.59 -14.58 -21.00
CA ASP A 210 -20.30 -13.98 -22.13
C ASP A 210 -20.77 -12.54 -21.86
N MET A 211 -20.35 -11.95 -20.75
CA MET A 211 -20.65 -10.54 -20.41
C MET A 211 -19.85 -9.58 -21.31
N LYS A 212 -20.46 -8.43 -21.66
CA LYS A 212 -19.83 -7.42 -22.50
C LYS A 212 -19.80 -6.07 -21.84
N MET A 213 -18.62 -5.48 -21.72
CA MET A 213 -18.51 -4.10 -21.31
C MET A 213 -18.95 -3.17 -22.43
N VAL A 214 -19.98 -2.36 -22.17
CA VAL A 214 -20.54 -1.39 -23.14
C VAL A 214 -20.15 0.05 -22.84
N ALA A 215 -19.70 0.33 -21.62
CA ALA A 215 -19.21 1.65 -21.22
C ALA A 215 -18.25 1.54 -20.04
N GLN A 216 -17.32 2.49 -19.95
CA GLN A 216 -16.43 2.69 -18.81
C GLN A 216 -16.27 4.20 -18.57
N GLN A 217 -16.37 4.63 -17.35
CA GLN A 217 -16.27 6.05 -16.99
C GLN A 217 -15.63 6.18 -15.60
N SER A 218 -14.71 7.14 -15.43
CA SER A 218 -14.24 7.50 -14.09
C SER A 218 -15.31 8.27 -13.34
N ALA A 219 -15.59 7.84 -12.12
CA ALA A 219 -16.46 8.52 -11.14
C ALA A 219 -15.64 9.23 -10.04
N ASN A 220 -14.28 9.12 -10.07
CA ASN A 220 -13.37 9.78 -9.11
C ASN A 220 -13.67 9.47 -7.64
N TRP A 221 -14.28 8.33 -7.33
CA TRP A 221 -14.78 7.93 -6.00
C TRP A 221 -15.98 8.74 -5.48
N ASP A 222 -16.69 9.46 -6.37
CA ASP A 222 -17.93 10.22 -6.06
C ASP A 222 -19.20 9.40 -6.34
#